data_70d7933a4161eca47ae8d2f57ec57df6
#
_entry.id   70d7933a4161eca47ae8d2f57ec57df6
#
_cell.length_a   1.000
_cell.length_b   1.000
_cell.length_c   1.000
_cell.angle_alpha   90.00
_cell.angle_beta   90.00
_cell.angle_gamma   90.00
#
_symmetry.space_group_name_H-M   'P 1'
#
loop_
_entity.id
_entity.type
_entity.pdbx_description
1 polymer ?
#
loop_
_entity_poly.entity_id
_entity_poly.type
_entity_poly.pdbx_seq_one_letter_code
_entity_poly.pdbx_strand_id
1 'polypeptide(L)'
;MTYRHLEHMTDAFIEVTGQTLEEAFEIAGMAVVDTIFDIKSVGKKTGKKIEIRARDLDNLLYSWLEEIIILTITDGFIGASFKVYITKSQEYILNATINGEEINFEKHHFKLEIKAPTFHLMEIKLEKPVVMRFLLDL
;
A
#
# COMPACT_ATOMS: atom_id res chain seq x y z
N MET A 1 6.83 -7.77 -11.10
CA MET A 1 6.19 -6.59 -10.52
C MET A 1 4.69 -6.71 -10.59
N THR A 2 4.16 -7.51 -9.73
CA THR A 2 2.73 -7.80 -9.75
C THR A 2 2.20 -7.92 -8.33
N TYR A 3 0.92 -7.86 -8.22
CA TYR A 3 0.20 -8.29 -7.04
C TYR A 3 -1.01 -9.10 -7.48
N ARG A 4 -1.50 -9.94 -6.57
CA ARG A 4 -2.71 -10.71 -6.83
C ARG A 4 -3.47 -10.88 -5.52
N HIS A 5 -4.78 -11.02 -5.65
CA HIS A 5 -5.65 -11.32 -4.52
C HIS A 5 -5.69 -12.83 -4.33
N LEU A 6 -5.41 -13.28 -3.12
CA LEU A 6 -5.53 -14.67 -2.72
C LEU A 6 -6.91 -14.89 -2.11
N GLU A 7 -7.47 -16.08 -2.26
CA GLU A 7 -8.82 -16.34 -1.76
C GLU A 7 -8.89 -16.23 -0.24
N HIS A 8 -9.84 -15.42 0.24
CA HIS A 8 -10.19 -15.31 1.65
C HIS A 8 -11.60 -14.72 1.76
N MET A 9 -12.47 -15.30 2.59
CA MET A 9 -13.91 -14.98 2.55
C MET A 9 -14.27 -13.59 3.04
N THR A 10 -13.60 -13.07 4.06
CA THR A 10 -13.98 -11.81 4.72
C THR A 10 -12.92 -10.74 4.63
N ASP A 11 -11.83 -11.01 3.92
CA ASP A 11 -10.67 -10.15 3.86
C ASP A 11 -10.13 -10.08 2.44
N ALA A 12 -9.30 -9.07 2.17
CA ALA A 12 -8.51 -9.04 0.96
C ALA A 12 -7.10 -9.57 1.29
N PHE A 13 -6.77 -10.75 0.77
CA PHE A 13 -5.45 -11.36 0.93
C PHE A 13 -4.64 -11.10 -0.34
N ILE A 14 -3.53 -10.35 -0.22
CA ILE A 14 -2.79 -9.82 -1.35
C ILE A 14 -1.34 -10.32 -1.31
N GLU A 15 -0.85 -10.76 -2.47
CA GLU A 15 0.55 -11.10 -2.67
C GLU A 15 1.17 -10.09 -3.62
N VAL A 16 2.31 -9.53 -3.23
CA VAL A 16 3.07 -8.54 -3.98
C VAL A 16 4.42 -9.11 -4.35
N THR A 17 4.87 -8.88 -5.58
CA THR A 17 6.19 -9.26 -6.03
C THR A 17 6.91 -8.06 -6.63
N GLY A 18 8.11 -7.77 -6.15
CA GLY A 18 8.93 -6.67 -6.64
C GLY A 18 10.40 -7.08 -6.75
N GLN A 19 11.16 -6.33 -7.53
CA GLN A 19 12.59 -6.60 -7.70
C GLN A 19 13.42 -6.10 -6.52
N THR A 20 12.92 -5.08 -5.83
CA THR A 20 13.52 -4.50 -4.63
C THR A 20 12.46 -4.39 -3.54
N LEU A 21 12.91 -4.18 -2.30
CA LEU A 21 12.00 -3.95 -1.18
C LEU A 21 11.17 -2.69 -1.41
N GLU A 22 11.80 -1.61 -1.87
CA GLU A 22 11.10 -0.35 -2.17
C GLU A 22 10.02 -0.56 -3.22
N GLU A 23 10.34 -1.27 -4.31
CA GLU A 23 9.36 -1.55 -5.34
C GLU A 23 8.19 -2.38 -4.81
N ALA A 24 8.47 -3.38 -3.97
CA ALA A 24 7.41 -4.18 -3.36
C ALA A 24 6.48 -3.31 -2.51
N PHE A 25 7.02 -2.35 -1.75
CA PHE A 25 6.20 -1.41 -0.99
C PHE A 25 5.38 -0.49 -1.91
N GLU A 26 5.98 -0.02 -3.01
CA GLU A 26 5.25 0.78 -4.00
C GLU A 26 4.05 0.02 -4.56
N ILE A 27 4.28 -1.23 -4.95
CA ILE A 27 3.22 -2.09 -5.50
C ILE A 27 2.16 -2.41 -4.43
N ALA A 28 2.58 -2.60 -3.17
CA ALA A 28 1.64 -2.79 -2.07
C ALA A 28 0.71 -1.58 -1.92
N GLY A 29 1.25 -0.36 -2.04
CA GLY A 29 0.44 0.86 -2.02
C GLY A 29 -0.56 0.90 -3.15
N MET A 30 -0.13 0.55 -4.36
CA MET A 30 -1.01 0.46 -5.51
C MET A 30 -2.13 -0.56 -5.30
N ALA A 31 -1.79 -1.71 -4.72
CA ALA A 31 -2.76 -2.78 -4.46
C ALA A 31 -3.83 -2.35 -3.46
N VAL A 32 -3.45 -1.61 -2.41
CA VAL A 32 -4.42 -1.06 -1.45
C VAL A 32 -5.39 -0.12 -2.16
N VAL A 33 -4.88 0.82 -2.93
CA VAL A 33 -5.73 1.78 -3.65
C VAL A 33 -6.64 1.05 -4.64
N ASP A 34 -6.10 0.10 -5.40
CA ASP A 34 -6.87 -0.62 -6.40
C ASP A 34 -7.92 -1.56 -5.79
N THR A 35 -7.76 -1.91 -4.52
CA THR A 35 -8.79 -2.65 -3.79
C THR A 35 -9.99 -1.76 -3.46
N ILE A 36 -9.73 -0.48 -3.16
CA ILE A 36 -10.79 0.49 -2.78
C ILE A 36 -11.42 1.15 -3.99
N PHE A 37 -10.61 1.53 -4.97
CA PHE A 37 -11.03 2.24 -6.19
C PHE A 37 -10.40 1.57 -7.41
N ASP A 38 -10.79 2.02 -8.60
CA ASP A 38 -10.09 1.68 -9.83
C ASP A 38 -8.88 2.61 -9.99
N ILE A 39 -7.69 2.12 -9.68
CA ILE A 39 -6.47 2.94 -9.69
C ILE A 39 -6.17 3.54 -11.07
N LYS A 40 -6.60 2.89 -12.14
CA LYS A 40 -6.38 3.39 -13.51
C LYS A 40 -7.13 4.69 -13.78
N SER A 41 -8.18 4.96 -13.03
CA SER A 41 -8.97 6.19 -13.16
C SER A 41 -8.39 7.37 -12.43
N VAL A 42 -7.30 7.19 -11.66
CA VAL A 42 -6.74 8.21 -10.78
C VAL A 42 -5.64 9.00 -11.48
N GLY A 43 -5.77 10.33 -11.49
CA GLY A 43 -4.76 11.22 -12.06
C GLY A 43 -3.68 11.58 -11.04
N LYS A 44 -2.54 12.05 -11.55
CA LYS A 44 -1.38 12.44 -10.74
C LYS A 44 -1.29 13.96 -10.61
N LYS A 45 -2.31 14.57 -10.00
CA LYS A 45 -2.42 16.05 -9.96
C LYS A 45 -1.55 16.70 -8.90
N THR A 46 -1.44 16.09 -7.73
CA THR A 46 -0.67 16.62 -6.61
C THR A 46 0.13 15.54 -5.94
N GLY A 47 1.15 15.91 -5.18
CA GLY A 47 2.00 14.98 -4.45
C GLY A 47 1.87 15.16 -2.96
N LYS A 48 1.93 14.06 -2.23
CA LYS A 48 1.99 14.02 -0.77
C LYS A 48 3.25 13.28 -0.33
N LYS A 49 3.89 13.78 0.71
CA LYS A 49 5.09 13.15 1.28
C LYS A 49 4.74 12.51 2.61
N ILE A 50 5.22 11.29 2.82
CA ILE A 50 5.00 10.52 4.04
C ILE A 50 6.33 10.00 4.55
N GLU A 51 6.56 10.10 5.86
CA GLU A 51 7.67 9.45 6.53
C GLU A 51 7.13 8.48 7.57
N ILE A 52 7.63 7.26 7.57
CA ILE A 52 7.23 6.22 8.53
C ILE A 52 8.50 5.60 9.11
N ARG A 53 8.51 5.36 10.41
CA ARG A 53 9.59 4.71 11.12
C ARG A 53 9.11 3.48 11.84
N ALA A 54 9.87 2.40 11.80
CA ALA A 54 9.53 1.17 12.46
C ALA A 54 10.79 0.36 12.81
N ARG A 55 10.71 -0.41 13.88
CA ARG A 55 11.85 -1.21 14.35
C ARG A 55 12.11 -2.44 13.49
N ASP A 56 11.11 -2.94 12.78
CA ASP A 56 11.23 -4.11 11.90
C ASP A 56 10.34 -3.95 10.68
N LEU A 57 10.53 -4.85 9.71
CA LEU A 57 9.84 -4.76 8.42
C LEU A 57 8.33 -5.06 8.54
N ASP A 58 7.93 -5.95 9.43
CA ASP A 58 6.51 -6.26 9.61
C ASP A 58 5.75 -5.03 10.10
N ASN A 59 6.29 -4.32 11.08
CA ASN A 59 5.70 -3.07 11.55
C ASN A 59 5.77 -1.96 10.50
N LEU A 60 6.85 -1.92 9.71
CA LEU A 60 6.96 -0.93 8.64
C LEU A 60 5.87 -1.16 7.59
N LEU A 61 5.67 -2.39 7.16
CA LEU A 61 4.63 -2.72 6.19
C LEU A 61 3.24 -2.43 6.76
N TYR A 62 2.97 -2.82 8.00
CA TYR A 62 1.68 -2.53 8.65
C TYR A 62 1.40 -1.03 8.64
N SER A 63 2.36 -0.22 9.09
CA SER A 63 2.20 1.24 9.15
C SER A 63 2.04 1.87 7.77
N TRP A 64 2.75 1.35 6.77
CA TRP A 64 2.61 1.81 5.39
C TRP A 64 1.21 1.55 4.85
N LEU A 65 0.70 0.34 5.02
CA LEU A 65 -0.64 -0.02 4.58
C LEU A 65 -1.70 0.83 5.29
N GLU A 66 -1.54 1.01 6.60
CA GLU A 66 -2.46 1.82 7.40
C GLU A 66 -2.47 3.27 6.95
N GLU A 67 -1.30 3.87 6.69
CA GLU A 67 -1.19 5.25 6.22
C GLU A 67 -1.91 5.45 4.89
N ILE A 68 -1.78 4.50 3.97
CA ILE A 68 -2.46 4.60 2.67
C ILE A 68 -3.97 4.49 2.84
N ILE A 69 -4.43 3.60 3.70
CA ILE A 69 -5.86 3.46 3.99
C ILE A 69 -6.41 4.76 4.60
N ILE A 70 -5.70 5.34 5.57
CA ILE A 70 -6.10 6.62 6.19
C ILE A 70 -6.11 7.73 5.16
N LEU A 71 -5.05 7.84 4.36
CA LEU A 71 -4.95 8.86 3.33
C LEU A 71 -6.13 8.77 2.35
N THR A 72 -6.50 7.57 1.97
CA THR A 72 -7.56 7.33 1.01
C THR A 72 -8.94 7.55 1.62
N ILE A 73 -9.24 6.90 2.73
CA ILE A 73 -10.60 6.87 3.30
C ILE A 73 -10.88 8.08 4.17
N THR A 74 -9.92 8.47 5.03
CA THR A 74 -10.12 9.57 5.97
C THR A 74 -9.84 10.92 5.32
N ASP A 75 -8.71 11.03 4.63
CA ASP A 75 -8.27 12.31 4.05
C ASP A 75 -8.83 12.54 2.64
N GLY A 76 -9.41 11.53 2.02
CA GLY A 76 -10.02 11.68 0.71
C GLY A 76 -9.04 11.91 -0.43
N PHE A 77 -7.81 11.40 -0.29
CA PHE A 77 -6.77 11.52 -1.33
C PHE A 77 -6.40 10.14 -1.86
N ILE A 78 -6.52 9.95 -3.18
CA ILE A 78 -6.23 8.68 -3.82
C ILE A 78 -4.87 8.74 -4.49
N GLY A 79 -3.97 7.82 -4.14
CA GLY A 79 -2.68 7.70 -4.78
C GLY A 79 -2.75 6.96 -6.10
N ALA A 80 -2.15 7.54 -7.15
CA ALA A 80 -2.02 6.92 -8.47
C ALA A 80 -0.64 6.31 -8.67
N SER A 81 0.39 6.92 -8.08
CA SER A 81 1.76 6.41 -8.15
C SER A 81 2.47 6.62 -6.82
N PHE A 82 3.39 5.72 -6.52
CA PHE A 82 4.09 5.64 -5.26
C PHE A 82 5.58 5.55 -5.51
N LYS A 83 6.37 6.41 -4.88
CA LYS A 83 7.82 6.34 -4.92
C LYS A 83 8.32 6.21 -3.50
N VAL A 84 9.02 5.12 -3.21
CA VAL A 84 9.41 4.73 -1.86
C VAL A 84 10.92 4.61 -1.76
N TYR A 85 11.47 5.16 -0.68
CA TYR A 85 12.86 4.99 -0.27
C TYR A 85 12.89 4.45 1.15
N ILE A 86 13.63 3.37 1.35
CA ILE A 86 13.76 2.73 2.66
C ILE A 86 15.22 2.71 3.06
N THR A 87 15.52 3.24 4.24
CA THR A 87 16.84 3.19 4.83
C THR A 87 16.79 2.45 6.17
N LYS A 88 17.90 1.88 6.58
CA LYS A 88 18.00 1.19 7.86
C LYS A 88 19.23 1.68 8.62
N SER A 89 19.03 2.12 9.86
CA SER A 89 20.07 2.34 10.83
C SER A 89 19.69 1.60 12.12
N GLN A 90 19.34 2.29 13.19
CA GLN A 90 18.79 1.64 14.39
C GLN A 90 17.37 1.14 14.13
N GLU A 91 16.64 1.83 13.25
CA GLU A 91 15.29 1.46 12.82
C GLU A 91 15.18 1.64 11.31
N TYR A 92 14.09 1.11 10.74
CA TYR A 92 13.76 1.36 9.34
C TYR A 92 13.07 2.72 9.21
N ILE A 93 13.47 3.48 8.19
CA ILE A 93 12.83 4.75 7.85
C ILE A 93 12.37 4.66 6.40
N LEU A 94 11.07 4.85 6.21
CA LEU A 94 10.46 4.89 4.88
C LEU A 94 10.09 6.33 4.56
N ASN A 95 10.54 6.81 3.41
CA ASN A 95 10.11 8.09 2.86
C ASN A 95 9.43 7.83 1.53
N ALA A 96 8.24 8.36 1.38
CA ALA A 96 7.46 8.15 0.16
C ALA A 96 6.90 9.45 -0.39
N THR A 97 6.81 9.49 -1.71
CA THR A 97 6.04 10.52 -2.41
C THR A 97 4.90 9.80 -3.12
N ILE A 98 3.68 10.24 -2.84
CA ILE A 98 2.47 9.67 -3.42
C ILE A 98 1.84 10.75 -4.29
N ASN A 99 1.77 10.50 -5.59
CA ASN A 99 1.11 11.40 -6.54
C ASN A 99 -0.29 10.88 -6.83
N GLY A 100 -1.27 11.75 -6.74
CA GLY A 100 -2.66 11.37 -6.90
C GLY A 100 -3.57 12.60 -6.95
N GLU A 101 -4.81 12.42 -6.54
CA GLU A 101 -5.82 13.48 -6.54
C GLU A 101 -6.89 13.21 -5.49
N GLU A 102 -7.69 14.23 -5.23
CA GLU A 102 -8.83 14.10 -4.32
C GLU A 102 -9.88 13.15 -4.88
N ILE A 103 -10.60 12.45 -3.99
CA ILE A 103 -11.66 11.53 -4.37
C ILE A 103 -12.75 12.25 -5.15
N ASN A 104 -13.12 11.65 -6.29
CA ASN A 104 -14.31 11.99 -7.04
C ASN A 104 -15.04 10.67 -7.31
N PHE A 105 -16.16 10.44 -6.63
CA PHE A 105 -16.86 9.16 -6.70
C PHE A 105 -17.38 8.82 -8.10
N GLU A 106 -17.67 9.83 -8.90
CA GLU A 106 -18.11 9.60 -10.29
C GLU A 106 -16.95 9.16 -11.17
N LYS A 107 -15.76 9.72 -10.95
CA LYS A 107 -14.57 9.43 -11.74
C LYS A 107 -13.87 8.14 -11.32
N HIS A 108 -13.77 7.88 -10.00
CA HIS A 108 -12.84 6.90 -9.48
C HIS A 108 -13.41 5.50 -9.22
N HIS A 109 -14.71 5.31 -9.35
CA HIS A 109 -15.36 3.99 -9.22
C HIS A 109 -15.04 3.28 -7.90
N PHE A 110 -15.70 3.70 -6.82
CA PHE A 110 -15.55 3.09 -5.50
C PHE A 110 -15.97 1.61 -5.54
N LYS A 111 -15.13 0.72 -5.02
CA LYS A 111 -15.37 -0.72 -4.98
C LYS A 111 -15.77 -1.20 -3.59
N LEU A 112 -14.92 -0.95 -2.58
CA LEU A 112 -15.18 -1.38 -1.22
C LEU A 112 -14.32 -0.60 -0.23
N GLU A 113 -14.71 -0.66 1.04
CA GLU A 113 -14.00 -0.03 2.14
C GLU A 113 -13.08 -1.04 2.82
N ILE A 114 -11.87 -0.61 3.17
CA ILE A 114 -10.93 -1.39 3.97
C ILE A 114 -10.91 -0.79 5.37
N LYS A 115 -11.11 -1.64 6.39
CA LYS A 115 -11.09 -1.18 7.79
C LYS A 115 -9.67 -0.96 8.29
N ALA A 116 -8.80 -1.94 8.11
CA ALA A 116 -7.43 -1.88 8.61
C ALA A 116 -6.59 -3.00 8.03
N PRO A 117 -5.25 -2.87 8.04
CA PRO A 117 -4.39 -4.04 7.84
C PRO A 117 -4.36 -4.88 9.11
N THR A 118 -3.86 -6.11 9.00
CA THR A 118 -3.63 -6.98 10.14
C THR A 118 -2.28 -7.68 9.98
N PHE A 119 -1.66 -8.05 11.09
CA PHE A 119 -0.43 -8.85 11.06
C PHE A 119 -0.69 -10.33 10.73
N HIS A 120 -1.94 -10.76 10.79
CA HIS A 120 -2.28 -12.16 10.51
C HIS A 120 -1.87 -12.52 9.08
N LEU A 121 -1.18 -13.63 8.91
CA LEU A 121 -0.69 -14.14 7.63
C LEU A 121 0.30 -13.21 6.90
N MET A 122 0.83 -12.19 7.58
CA MET A 122 1.84 -11.32 6.98
C MET A 122 3.14 -12.08 6.76
N GLU A 123 3.67 -12.01 5.55
CA GLU A 123 4.96 -12.57 5.18
C GLU A 123 5.76 -11.57 4.37
N ILE A 124 7.06 -11.49 4.63
CA ILE A 124 8.00 -10.71 3.85
C ILE A 124 9.21 -11.58 3.55
N LYS A 125 9.43 -11.90 2.28
CA LYS A 125 10.58 -12.66 1.81
C LYS A 125 11.47 -11.74 1.01
N LEU A 126 12.69 -11.52 1.51
CA LEU A 126 13.63 -10.55 0.93
C LEU A 126 14.46 -11.12 -0.24
N GLU A 127 14.42 -12.41 -0.47
CA GLU A 127 15.12 -13.02 -1.60
C GLU A 127 14.52 -12.52 -2.91
N LYS A 128 15.37 -12.32 -3.92
CA LYS A 128 14.90 -11.81 -5.21
C LYS A 128 14.17 -12.89 -6.01
N PRO A 129 12.97 -12.59 -6.51
CA PRO A 129 12.20 -11.37 -6.28
C PRO A 129 11.71 -11.27 -4.82
N VAL A 130 11.53 -10.05 -4.34
CA VAL A 130 10.94 -9.80 -3.03
C VAL A 130 9.45 -10.15 -3.12
N VAL A 131 8.98 -10.97 -2.19
CA VAL A 131 7.56 -11.36 -2.14
C VAL A 131 7.00 -10.97 -0.78
N MET A 132 5.87 -10.27 -0.80
CA MET A 132 5.17 -9.91 0.43
C MET A 132 3.72 -10.35 0.34
N ARG A 133 3.20 -10.87 1.46
CA ARG A 133 1.79 -11.19 1.59
C ARG A 133 1.22 -10.45 2.77
N PHE A 134 0.01 -9.95 2.62
CA PHE A 134 -0.67 -9.25 3.71
C PHE A 134 -2.18 -9.35 3.55
N LEU A 135 -2.84 -9.21 4.68
CA LEU A 135 -4.29 -9.34 4.80
C LEU A 135 -4.88 -8.00 5.19
N LEU A 136 -5.91 -7.58 4.47
CA LEU A 136 -6.64 -6.35 4.77
C LEU A 136 -8.02 -6.72 5.27
N ASP A 137 -8.38 -6.24 6.44
CA ASP A 137 -9.68 -6.48 7.06
C ASP A 137 -10.73 -5.57 6.39
N LEU A 138 -11.79 -6.19 5.88
CA LEU A 138 -12.85 -5.51 5.14
C LEU A 138 -14.07 -5.16 5.99
#